data_0d00d7ba1ed697930d1ff27e88fee5e3
#
_entry.id   0d00d7ba1ed697930d1ff27e88fee5e3
#
_cell.length_a   1.000
_cell.length_b   1.000
_cell.length_c   1.000
_cell.angle_alpha   90.00
_cell.angle_beta   90.00
_cell.angle_gamma   90.00
#
_symmetry.space_group_name_H-M   'P 1'
#
loop_
_entity.id
_entity.type
_entity.pdbx_description
1 polymer ?
#
loop_
_entity_poly.entity_id
_entity_poly.type
_entity_poly.pdbx_seq_one_letter_code
_entity_poly.pdbx_strand_id
1 'polypeptide(L)'
;SLYSRAAMPPESVEETVFRNLRYEALHRAIKQLPEVQRRRLILYYFMGLTYAQIAEKEGCTFQAIGKSISAAEKRLKKILE
;
A
#
# COMPACT_ATOMS: atom_id res chain seq x y z
N SER A 1 -11.33 -21.70 0.57
CA SER A 1 -11.90 -22.85 1.29
C SER A 1 -10.78 -23.65 1.93
N LEU A 2 -11.17 -24.51 2.84
CA LEU A 2 -10.22 -25.40 3.49
C LEU A 2 -9.52 -26.32 2.49
N TYR A 3 -10.24 -26.71 1.46
CA TYR A 3 -9.67 -27.58 0.44
C TYR A 3 -8.67 -26.87 -0.44
N SER A 4 -8.89 -25.61 -0.71
CA SER A 4 -7.93 -24.81 -1.44
C SER A 4 -6.65 -24.70 -0.66
N ARG A 5 -6.73 -24.58 0.65
CA ARG A 5 -5.55 -24.58 1.50
C ARG A 5 -4.87 -25.94 1.55
N ALA A 6 -5.69 -27.00 1.54
CA ALA A 6 -5.14 -28.34 1.58
C ALA A 6 -4.39 -28.66 0.30
N ALA A 7 -4.80 -28.08 -0.82
CA ALA A 7 -4.12 -28.26 -2.09
C ALA A 7 -2.78 -27.51 -2.15
N MET A 8 -2.54 -26.57 -1.26
CA MET A 8 -1.33 -25.78 -1.17
C MET A 8 -0.66 -26.02 0.18
N PRO A 9 0.66 -26.09 0.23
CA PRO A 9 1.33 -26.24 1.52
C PRO A 9 0.91 -25.09 2.43
N PRO A 10 0.50 -25.37 3.66
CA PRO A 10 0.17 -24.30 4.59
C PRO A 10 1.42 -23.51 4.93
N GLU A 11 1.24 -22.22 5.09
CA GLU A 11 2.31 -21.35 5.57
C GLU A 11 2.74 -21.83 6.96
N SER A 12 4.03 -21.75 7.23
CA SER A 12 4.53 -22.03 8.56
C SER A 12 4.08 -20.92 9.52
N VAL A 13 4.05 -21.23 10.81
CA VAL A 13 3.73 -20.22 11.83
C VAL A 13 4.70 -19.06 11.75
N GLU A 14 5.99 -19.36 11.51
CA GLU A 14 7.02 -18.33 11.40
C GLU A 14 6.75 -17.40 10.23
N GLU A 15 6.40 -17.95 9.06
CA GLU A 15 6.07 -17.14 7.89
C GLU A 15 4.86 -16.25 8.14
N THR A 16 3.85 -16.79 8.82
CA THR A 16 2.65 -16.02 9.17
C THR A 16 3.02 -14.88 10.10
N VAL A 17 3.84 -15.13 11.10
CA VAL A 17 4.27 -14.10 12.06
C VAL A 17 5.08 -13.02 11.34
N PHE A 18 6.05 -13.39 10.53
CA PHE A 18 6.86 -12.42 9.80
C PHE A 18 6.02 -11.58 8.84
N ARG A 19 5.09 -12.21 8.15
CA ARG A 19 4.19 -11.48 7.26
C ARG A 19 3.34 -10.46 8.03
N ASN A 20 2.81 -10.86 9.17
CA ASN A 20 1.99 -9.97 10.00
C ASN A 20 2.82 -8.81 10.54
N LEU A 21 4.04 -9.06 10.98
CA LEU A 21 4.93 -8.01 11.46
C LEU A 21 5.27 -7.00 10.35
N ARG A 22 5.54 -7.48 9.15
CA ARG A 22 5.80 -6.60 8.01
C ARG A 22 4.56 -5.80 7.65
N TYR A 23 3.40 -6.42 7.73
CA TYR A 23 2.14 -5.76 7.45
C TYR A 23 1.88 -4.64 8.45
N GLU A 24 2.10 -4.91 9.73
CA GLU A 24 1.96 -3.89 10.76
C GLU A 24 2.95 -2.75 10.60
N ALA A 25 4.19 -3.06 10.26
CA ALA A 25 5.21 -2.05 10.00
C ALA A 25 4.81 -1.17 8.82
N LEU A 26 4.28 -1.76 7.76
CA LEU A 26 3.80 -1.03 6.60
C LEU A 26 2.64 -0.09 6.99
N HIS A 27 1.69 -0.58 7.76
CA HIS A 27 0.56 0.23 8.20
C HIS A 27 1.01 1.43 9.04
N ARG A 28 1.97 1.21 9.94
CA ARG A 28 2.53 2.30 10.74
C ARG A 28 3.27 3.31 9.87
N ALA A 29 4.01 2.82 8.89
CA ALA A 29 4.74 3.70 7.97
C ALA A 29 3.79 4.55 7.14
N ILE A 30 2.70 3.97 6.66
CA ILE A 30 1.68 4.69 5.89
C ILE A 30 1.07 5.81 6.74
N LYS A 31 0.84 5.57 8.02
CA LYS A 31 0.31 6.59 8.92
C LYS A 31 1.26 7.77 9.10
N GLN A 32 2.56 7.58 8.86
CA GLN A 32 3.55 8.65 8.97
C GLN A 32 3.64 9.51 7.71
N LEU A 33 2.99 9.12 6.63
CA LEU A 33 3.01 9.90 5.40
C LEU A 33 2.20 11.19 5.57
N PRO A 34 2.58 12.28 4.87
CA PRO A 34 1.70 13.44 4.77
C PRO A 34 0.33 13.04 4.25
N GLU A 35 -0.71 13.73 4.70
CA GLU A 35 -2.09 13.34 4.42
C GLU A 35 -2.37 13.12 2.94
N VAL A 36 -1.95 14.04 2.08
CA VAL A 36 -2.21 13.94 0.65
C VAL A 36 -1.53 12.72 0.04
N GLN A 37 -0.26 12.49 0.40
CA GLN A 37 0.47 11.33 -0.09
C GLN A 37 -0.17 10.04 0.38
N ARG A 38 -0.54 9.98 1.65
CA ARG A 38 -1.18 8.80 2.24
C ARG A 38 -2.50 8.49 1.54
N ARG A 39 -3.34 9.50 1.35
CA ARG A 39 -4.65 9.32 0.72
C ARG A 39 -4.50 8.80 -0.71
N ARG A 40 -3.62 9.41 -1.49
CA ARG A 40 -3.43 9.01 -2.89
C ARG A 40 -2.81 7.64 -3.02
N LEU A 41 -1.88 7.32 -2.14
CA LEU A 41 -1.28 5.99 -2.11
C LEU A 41 -2.33 4.92 -1.78
N ILE A 42 -3.20 5.18 -0.82
CA ILE A 42 -4.28 4.26 -0.46
C ILE A 42 -5.25 4.08 -1.61
N LEU A 43 -5.65 5.18 -2.26
CA LEU A 43 -6.57 5.10 -3.40
C LEU A 43 -5.99 4.24 -4.52
N TYR A 44 -4.70 4.36 -4.76
CA TYR A 44 -4.05 3.62 -5.83
C TYR A 44 -3.83 2.15 -5.47
N TYR A 45 -3.17 1.88 -4.35
CA TYR A 45 -2.75 0.51 -4.00
C TYR A 45 -3.86 -0.31 -3.35
N PHE A 46 -4.69 0.28 -2.53
CA PHE A 46 -5.69 -0.47 -1.78
C PHE A 46 -7.07 -0.41 -2.39
N MET A 47 -7.41 0.70 -3.01
CA MET A 47 -8.73 0.86 -3.64
C MET A 47 -8.72 0.53 -5.13
N GLY A 48 -7.54 0.36 -5.71
CA GLY A 48 -7.41 -0.04 -7.11
C GLY A 48 -7.72 1.03 -8.14
N LEU A 49 -7.71 2.29 -7.76
CA LEU A 49 -7.96 3.36 -8.71
C LEU A 49 -6.74 3.63 -9.57
N THR A 50 -6.96 4.02 -10.82
CA THR A 50 -5.88 4.48 -11.69
C THR A 50 -5.50 5.91 -11.34
N TYR A 51 -4.34 6.37 -11.79
CA TYR A 51 -3.93 7.76 -11.61
C TYR A 51 -4.98 8.72 -12.19
N ALA A 52 -5.51 8.39 -13.38
CA ALA A 52 -6.52 9.22 -14.00
C ALA A 52 -7.79 9.33 -13.15
N GLN A 53 -8.22 8.21 -12.57
CA GLN A 53 -9.40 8.20 -11.70
C GLN A 53 -9.17 9.01 -10.44
N ILE A 54 -7.99 8.90 -9.86
CA ILE A 54 -7.65 9.69 -8.66
C ILE A 54 -7.59 11.17 -9.00
N ALA A 55 -6.99 11.50 -10.14
CA ALA A 55 -6.89 12.89 -10.60
C ALA A 55 -8.28 13.51 -10.78
N GLU A 56 -9.19 12.77 -11.40
CA GLU A 56 -10.57 13.22 -11.57
C GLU A 56 -11.25 13.42 -10.23
N LYS A 57 -11.11 12.45 -9.35
CA LYS A 57 -11.72 12.50 -8.01
C LYS A 57 -11.22 13.70 -7.19
N GLU A 58 -9.93 14.01 -7.29
CA GLU A 58 -9.31 15.06 -6.48
C GLU A 58 -9.18 16.39 -7.18
N GLY A 59 -9.62 16.47 -8.43
CA GLY A 59 -9.59 17.73 -9.17
C GLY A 59 -8.18 18.21 -9.49
N CYS A 60 -7.27 17.32 -9.78
CA CYS A 60 -5.90 17.68 -10.12
C CYS A 60 -5.44 16.91 -11.36
N THR A 61 -4.18 17.12 -11.76
CA THR A 61 -3.66 16.49 -12.96
C THR A 61 -3.17 15.07 -12.69
N PHE A 62 -3.14 14.28 -13.75
CA PHE A 62 -2.56 12.95 -13.74
C PHE A 62 -1.10 12.99 -13.23
N GLN A 63 -0.35 13.97 -13.70
CA GLN A 63 1.05 14.13 -13.30
C GLN A 63 1.20 14.42 -11.82
N ALA A 64 0.30 15.21 -11.25
CA ALA A 64 0.31 15.52 -9.84
C ALA A 64 0.11 14.26 -8.99
N ILE A 65 -0.79 13.37 -9.43
CA ILE A 65 -1.03 12.11 -8.75
C ILE A 65 0.22 11.23 -8.82
N GLY A 66 0.83 11.11 -9.99
CA GLY A 66 2.05 10.33 -10.16
C GLY A 66 3.18 10.82 -9.26
N LYS A 67 3.35 12.14 -9.15
CA LYS A 67 4.36 12.72 -8.28
C LYS A 67 4.08 12.43 -6.81
N SER A 68 2.83 12.55 -6.38
CA SER A 68 2.45 12.27 -5.00
C SER A 68 2.70 10.81 -4.62
N ILE A 69 2.31 9.91 -5.48
CA ILE A 69 2.47 8.48 -5.23
C ILE A 69 3.95 8.10 -5.24
N SER A 70 4.72 8.63 -6.18
CA SER A 70 6.16 8.41 -6.23
C SER A 70 6.85 8.92 -4.97
N ALA A 71 6.47 10.10 -4.51
CA ALA A 71 7.02 10.67 -3.28
C ALA A 71 6.64 9.81 -2.06
N ALA A 72 5.40 9.32 -2.02
CA ALA A 72 4.94 8.45 -0.95
C ALA A 72 5.74 7.14 -0.93
N GLU A 73 5.96 6.57 -2.09
CA GLU A 73 6.74 5.32 -2.22
C GLU A 73 8.18 5.50 -1.71
N LYS A 74 8.81 6.61 -2.09
CA LYS A 74 10.16 6.91 -1.63
C LYS A 74 10.23 7.09 -0.12
N ARG A 75 9.24 7.79 0.43
CA ARG A 75 9.17 8.02 1.87
C ARG A 75 8.93 6.71 2.63
N LEU A 76 8.04 5.87 2.12
CA LEU A 76 7.79 4.55 2.71
C LEU A 76 9.05 3.70 2.72
N LYS A 77 9.77 3.67 1.61
CA LYS A 77 11.01 2.93 1.51
C LYS A 77 12.00 3.39 2.58
N LYS A 78 12.11 4.69 2.77
CA LYS A 78 13.02 5.25 3.76
C LYS A 78 12.60 4.92 5.18
N ILE A 79 11.30 4.98 5.49
CA ILE A 79 10.79 4.65 6.81
C ILE A 79 11.03 3.18 7.12
N LEU A 80 10.87 2.30 6.13
CA LEU A 80 10.95 0.85 6.31
C LEU A 80 12.38 0.29 6.22
N GLU A 81 13.36 1.08 5.86
CA GLU A 81 14.76 0.66 5.82
C GLU A 81 15.34 0.29 7.19
#